data_2ddaee8d24a70f90576fcab01fe50d31
#
_entry.id   2ddaee8d24a70f90576fcab01fe50d31
#
_cell.length_a   1.000
_cell.length_b   1.000
_cell.length_c   1.000
_cell.angle_alpha   90.00
_cell.angle_beta   90.00
_cell.angle_gamma   90.00
#
_symmetry.space_group_name_H-M   'P 1'
#
loop_
_entity.id
_entity.type
_entity.pdbx_description
1 polymer ?
#
loop_
_entity_poly.entity_id
_entity_poly.type
_entity_poly.pdbx_seq_one_letter_code
_entity_poly.pdbx_strand_id
1 'polypeptide(L)'
;MKRINLPRIHKLYIQGTEEKAPVVLQTIHLCNTTNAVIKAINITNLKIHLTTKALKHLYDSKPAEEYEFILHHLVSIIKYPDEIYENKDSKRGDFAFVKTIKDSKYLASLETTKIALPDGLIEEMNFVVTAFRVRKLNYLQNYKLLWNWKGDIPSS
;
A
#
# COMPACT_ATOMS: atom_id res chain seq x y z
N MET A 1 -13.43 -18.74 -1.31
CA MET A 1 -12.41 -18.05 -0.51
C MET A 1 -12.93 -16.69 -0.07
N LYS A 2 -13.06 -16.48 1.20
CA LYS A 2 -13.57 -15.21 1.72
C LYS A 2 -12.50 -14.13 1.60
N ARG A 3 -12.84 -13.05 0.92
CA ARG A 3 -11.97 -11.87 0.91
C ARG A 3 -11.93 -11.29 2.30
N ILE A 4 -10.73 -11.04 2.81
CA ILE A 4 -10.56 -10.35 4.08
C ILE A 4 -10.84 -8.87 3.85
N ASN A 5 -11.78 -8.35 4.61
CA ASN A 5 -12.25 -6.98 4.52
C ASN A 5 -11.51 -6.15 5.58
N LEU A 6 -10.85 -5.06 5.19
CA LEU A 6 -10.11 -4.20 6.12
C LEU A 6 -10.96 -3.64 7.26
N PRO A 7 -12.19 -3.16 7.02
CA PRO A 7 -13.04 -2.72 8.14
C PRO A 7 -13.27 -3.81 9.19
N ARG A 8 -13.36 -5.07 8.78
CA ARG A 8 -13.49 -6.18 9.71
C ARG A 8 -12.22 -6.41 10.51
N ILE A 9 -11.05 -6.34 9.86
CA ILE A 9 -9.77 -6.45 10.54
C ILE A 9 -9.61 -5.32 11.56
N HIS A 10 -10.01 -4.11 11.19
CA HIS A 10 -10.03 -2.98 12.11
C HIS A 10 -10.86 -3.28 13.35
N LYS A 11 -12.08 -3.79 13.18
CA LYS A 11 -12.96 -4.13 14.31
C LYS A 11 -12.37 -5.20 15.21
N LEU A 12 -11.72 -6.20 14.62
CA LEU A 12 -11.19 -7.34 15.37
C LEU A 12 -9.90 -7.02 16.14
N TYR A 13 -9.04 -6.17 15.61
CA TYR A 13 -7.69 -5.99 16.15
C TYR A 13 -7.31 -4.57 16.54
N ILE A 14 -7.95 -3.55 15.98
CA ILE A 14 -7.49 -2.16 16.06
C ILE A 14 -8.45 -1.27 16.85
N GLN A 15 -9.76 -1.39 16.59
CA GLN A 15 -10.78 -0.49 17.13
C GLN A 15 -10.70 -0.38 18.66
N GLY A 16 -10.70 0.87 19.15
CA GLY A 16 -10.73 1.12 20.59
C GLY A 16 -9.40 0.91 21.29
N THR A 17 -8.32 0.59 20.56
CA THR A 17 -7.00 0.44 21.18
C THR A 17 -6.42 1.82 21.47
N GLU A 18 -5.67 1.92 22.56
CA GLU A 18 -4.98 3.15 22.92
C GLU A 18 -3.85 3.45 21.96
N GLU A 19 -3.51 4.73 21.78
CA GLU A 19 -2.40 5.15 20.94
C GLU A 19 -1.10 4.45 21.36
N LYS A 20 -0.40 3.91 20.37
CA LYS A 20 0.86 3.16 20.53
C LYS A 20 0.72 1.85 21.31
N ALA A 21 -0.49 1.42 21.63
CA ALA A 21 -0.69 0.12 22.25
C ALA A 21 -0.34 -1.00 21.26
N PRO A 22 0.32 -2.09 21.72
CA PRO A 22 0.60 -3.21 20.83
C PRO A 22 -0.68 -3.93 20.45
N VAL A 23 -0.71 -4.48 19.24
CA VAL A 23 -1.83 -5.30 18.76
C VAL A 23 -1.29 -6.68 18.36
N VAL A 24 -2.20 -7.65 18.29
CA VAL A 24 -1.83 -8.99 17.82
C VAL A 24 -1.33 -8.88 16.37
N LEU A 25 -0.12 -9.36 16.12
CA LEU A 25 0.49 -9.29 14.79
C LEU A 25 -0.13 -10.35 13.87
N GLN A 26 -0.75 -9.90 12.80
CA GLN A 26 -1.29 -10.75 11.75
C GLN A 26 -0.84 -10.21 10.41
N THR A 27 -0.50 -11.11 9.49
CA THR A 27 -0.24 -10.78 8.10
C THR A 27 -1.51 -11.06 7.32
N ILE A 28 -2.00 -10.06 6.61
CA ILE A 28 -3.28 -10.13 5.91
C ILE A 28 -3.02 -10.07 4.42
N HIS A 29 -3.61 -11.00 3.66
CA HIS A 29 -3.62 -10.91 2.21
C HIS A 29 -4.66 -9.86 1.81
N LEU A 30 -4.18 -8.67 1.45
CA LEU A 30 -5.04 -7.54 1.12
C LEU A 30 -5.76 -7.73 -0.21
N CYS A 31 -5.00 -8.04 -1.26
CA CYS A 31 -5.53 -8.25 -2.60
C CYS A 31 -4.43 -8.79 -3.51
N ASN A 32 -4.82 -9.12 -4.75
CA ASN A 32 -3.86 -9.35 -5.84
C ASN A 32 -3.86 -8.12 -6.72
N THR A 33 -2.67 -7.64 -7.08
CA THR A 33 -2.57 -6.58 -8.08
C THR A 33 -2.71 -7.15 -9.49
N THR A 34 -2.60 -6.32 -10.52
CA THR A 34 -2.81 -6.72 -11.91
C THR A 34 -1.49 -7.07 -12.60
N ASN A 35 -1.57 -7.79 -13.72
CA ASN A 35 -0.41 -8.10 -14.54
C ASN A 35 0.26 -6.83 -15.09
N ALA A 36 -0.52 -5.81 -15.41
CA ALA A 36 0.02 -4.54 -15.88
C ALA A 36 0.92 -3.89 -14.83
N VAL A 37 0.48 -3.88 -13.58
CA VAL A 37 1.24 -3.35 -12.46
C VAL A 37 2.53 -4.15 -12.25
N ILE A 38 2.44 -5.48 -12.25
CA ILE A 38 3.59 -6.37 -12.08
C ILE A 38 4.67 -6.07 -13.11
N LYS A 39 4.30 -5.94 -14.37
CA LYS A 39 5.25 -5.62 -15.44
C LYS A 39 5.87 -4.25 -15.25
N ALA A 40 5.06 -3.28 -14.83
CA ALA A 40 5.51 -1.91 -14.67
C ALA A 40 6.58 -1.74 -13.59
N ILE A 41 6.44 -2.45 -12.48
CA ILE A 41 7.35 -2.32 -11.34
C ILE A 41 8.28 -3.53 -11.17
N ASN A 42 8.19 -4.48 -12.07
CA ASN A 42 9.08 -5.65 -12.12
C ASN A 42 9.11 -6.45 -10.82
N ILE A 43 7.93 -6.71 -10.26
CA ILE A 43 7.78 -7.63 -9.13
C ILE A 43 7.30 -8.98 -9.64
N THR A 44 7.52 -10.04 -8.88
CA THR A 44 7.21 -11.41 -9.30
C THR A 44 5.94 -11.96 -8.68
N ASN A 45 5.45 -11.37 -7.59
CA ASN A 45 4.31 -11.88 -6.85
C ASN A 45 3.12 -10.91 -6.91
N LEU A 46 1.98 -11.39 -7.42
CA LEU A 46 0.73 -10.62 -7.50
C LEU A 46 0.15 -10.29 -6.12
N LYS A 47 0.46 -11.09 -5.11
CA LYS A 47 -0.16 -10.96 -3.80
C LYS A 47 0.39 -9.75 -3.06
N ILE A 48 -0.50 -8.94 -2.55
CA ILE A 48 -0.16 -7.77 -1.75
C ILE A 48 -0.68 -7.99 -0.34
N HIS A 49 0.18 -7.79 0.63
CA HIS A 49 -0.10 -8.03 2.04
C HIS A 49 -0.07 -6.73 2.85
N LEU A 50 -0.66 -6.79 4.03
CA LEU A 50 -0.65 -5.72 5.01
C LEU A 50 -0.59 -6.37 6.39
N THR A 51 0.18 -5.80 7.32
CA THR A 51 0.20 -6.29 8.70
C THR A 51 -0.74 -5.47 9.57
N THR A 52 -1.24 -6.08 10.65
CA THR A 52 -2.02 -5.35 11.65
C THR A 52 -1.20 -4.25 12.29
N LYS A 53 0.13 -4.43 12.41
CA LYS A 53 1.03 -3.39 12.91
C LYS A 53 1.00 -2.15 12.02
N ALA A 54 1.07 -2.33 10.69
CA ALA A 54 0.99 -1.21 9.76
C ALA A 54 -0.37 -0.51 9.85
N LEU A 55 -1.44 -1.29 9.94
CA LEU A 55 -2.79 -0.74 10.09
C LEU A 55 -2.95 0.04 11.39
N LYS A 56 -2.41 -0.48 12.49
CA LYS A 56 -2.41 0.22 13.79
C LYS A 56 -1.66 1.54 13.71
N HIS A 57 -0.53 1.57 13.01
CA HIS A 57 0.23 2.80 12.82
C HIS A 57 -0.61 3.85 12.08
N LEU A 58 -1.34 3.44 11.06
CA LEU A 58 -2.24 4.36 10.35
C LEU A 58 -3.36 4.86 11.26
N TYR A 59 -3.95 3.97 12.05
CA TYR A 59 -4.99 4.32 13.01
C TYR A 59 -4.50 5.37 14.01
N ASP A 60 -3.29 5.18 14.53
CA ASP A 60 -2.71 6.10 15.53
C ASP A 60 -2.28 7.44 14.94
N SER A 61 -1.82 7.47 13.68
CA SER A 61 -1.16 8.64 13.11
C SER A 61 -2.03 9.49 12.20
N LYS A 62 -3.14 8.96 11.68
CA LYS A 62 -3.98 9.69 10.72
C LYS A 62 -5.23 10.24 11.38
N PRO A 63 -5.77 11.36 10.87
CA PRO A 63 -7.10 11.81 11.28
C PRO A 63 -8.13 10.71 11.05
N ALA A 64 -9.13 10.63 11.91
CA ALA A 64 -10.12 9.54 11.87
C ALA A 64 -10.80 9.40 10.52
N GLU A 65 -11.16 10.53 9.89
CA GLU A 65 -11.81 10.51 8.58
C GLU A 65 -10.89 9.97 7.48
N GLU A 66 -9.62 10.35 7.50
CA GLU A 66 -8.63 9.88 6.54
C GLU A 66 -8.37 8.38 6.72
N TYR A 67 -8.23 7.93 7.95
CA TYR A 67 -8.03 6.51 8.25
C TYR A 67 -9.23 5.69 7.76
N GLU A 68 -10.45 6.13 8.06
CA GLU A 68 -11.66 5.45 7.61
C GLU A 68 -11.73 5.38 6.08
N PHE A 69 -11.39 6.47 5.41
CA PHE A 69 -11.37 6.52 3.95
C PHE A 69 -10.35 5.49 3.40
N ILE A 70 -9.17 5.42 4.00
CA ILE A 70 -8.14 4.46 3.60
C ILE A 70 -8.62 3.03 3.79
N LEU A 71 -9.30 2.72 4.89
CA LEU A 71 -9.85 1.38 5.11
C LEU A 71 -10.75 0.91 3.96
N HIS A 72 -11.54 1.83 3.40
CA HIS A 72 -12.49 1.50 2.35
C HIS A 72 -11.91 1.55 0.95
N HIS A 73 -10.78 2.25 0.73
CA HIS A 73 -10.25 2.49 -0.61
C HIS A 73 -8.85 1.95 -0.87
N LEU A 74 -8.17 1.42 0.14
CA LEU A 74 -6.79 0.94 -0.01
C LEU A 74 -6.65 -0.13 -1.10
N VAL A 75 -7.59 -1.07 -1.16
CA VAL A 75 -7.58 -2.11 -2.20
C VAL A 75 -7.65 -1.48 -3.59
N SER A 76 -8.52 -0.48 -3.78
CA SER A 76 -8.64 0.22 -5.07
C SER A 76 -7.36 0.95 -5.45
N ILE A 77 -6.69 1.57 -4.47
CA ILE A 77 -5.44 2.29 -4.70
C ILE A 77 -4.35 1.33 -5.20
N ILE A 78 -4.25 0.16 -4.58
CA ILE A 78 -3.24 -0.84 -4.95
C ILE A 78 -3.59 -1.57 -6.24
N LYS A 79 -4.85 -1.93 -6.41
CA LYS A 79 -5.28 -2.75 -7.55
C LYS A 79 -5.44 -1.93 -8.84
N TYR A 80 -5.94 -0.71 -8.72
CA TYR A 80 -6.23 0.16 -9.86
C TYR A 80 -5.65 1.56 -9.66
N PRO A 81 -4.32 1.68 -9.48
CA PRO A 81 -3.72 3.00 -9.31
C PRO A 81 -3.82 3.82 -10.61
N ASP A 82 -3.80 5.12 -10.49
CA ASP A 82 -3.69 6.01 -11.64
C ASP A 82 -2.23 6.13 -12.09
N GLU A 83 -1.31 6.11 -11.12
CA GLU A 83 0.12 6.27 -11.36
C GLU A 83 0.90 5.47 -10.34
N ILE A 84 2.10 5.02 -10.73
CA ILE A 84 3.05 4.38 -9.83
C ILE A 84 4.39 5.06 -9.99
N TYR A 85 4.98 5.45 -8.87
CA TYR A 85 6.28 6.11 -8.81
C TYR A 85 7.30 5.26 -8.08
N GLU A 86 8.58 5.44 -8.44
CA GLU A 86 9.68 4.91 -7.66
C GLU A 86 9.86 5.78 -6.41
N ASN A 87 9.92 5.16 -5.23
CA ASN A 87 10.11 5.88 -3.99
C ASN A 87 11.61 6.11 -3.76
N LYS A 88 12.07 7.32 -4.04
CA LYS A 88 13.49 7.66 -3.98
C LYS A 88 14.10 7.55 -2.59
N ASP A 89 13.33 7.84 -1.57
CA ASP A 89 13.88 7.90 -0.21
C ASP A 89 14.03 6.54 0.43
N SER A 90 13.42 5.51 -0.13
CA SER A 90 13.47 4.11 0.33
C SER A 90 13.23 3.92 1.83
N LYS A 91 12.80 4.96 2.52
CA LYS A 91 12.57 4.89 3.97
C LYS A 91 11.29 4.16 4.33
N ARG A 92 10.31 4.19 3.42
CA ARG A 92 9.01 3.58 3.63
C ARG A 92 8.45 3.00 2.33
N GLY A 93 9.12 1.94 1.87
CA GLY A 93 8.69 1.22 0.70
C GLY A 93 9.43 1.61 -0.57
N ASP A 94 9.33 0.74 -1.56
CA ASP A 94 10.05 0.86 -2.83
C ASP A 94 9.24 1.59 -3.89
N PHE A 95 7.91 1.56 -3.78
CA PHE A 95 7.00 2.10 -4.79
C PHE A 95 5.89 2.91 -4.13
N ALA A 96 5.48 3.98 -4.80
CA ALA A 96 4.34 4.79 -4.38
C ALA A 96 3.20 4.64 -5.39
N PHE A 97 2.11 4.03 -4.96
CA PHE A 97 0.89 3.87 -5.75
C PHE A 97 -0.02 5.05 -5.48
N VAL A 98 -0.42 5.76 -6.51
CA VAL A 98 -1.21 6.99 -6.38
C VAL A 98 -2.53 6.84 -7.12
N LYS A 99 -3.60 7.25 -6.47
CA LYS A 99 -4.93 7.27 -7.08
C LYS A 99 -5.66 8.54 -6.66
N THR A 100 -6.34 9.17 -7.62
CA THR A 100 -7.22 10.30 -7.34
C THR A 100 -8.62 9.77 -7.10
N ILE A 101 -9.17 10.08 -5.93
CA ILE A 101 -10.54 9.69 -5.54
C ILE A 101 -11.23 10.94 -5.02
N LYS A 102 -12.37 11.30 -5.61
CA LYS A 102 -13.14 12.49 -5.22
C LYS A 102 -12.27 13.75 -5.12
N ASP A 103 -11.50 14.01 -6.16
CA ASP A 103 -10.63 15.19 -6.32
C ASP A 103 -9.44 15.25 -5.34
N SER A 104 -9.18 14.20 -4.59
CA SER A 104 -8.02 14.12 -3.70
C SER A 104 -7.11 12.98 -4.13
N LYS A 105 -5.80 13.21 -4.02
CA LYS A 105 -4.81 12.17 -4.30
C LYS A 105 -4.48 11.41 -3.03
N TYR A 106 -4.49 10.09 -3.14
CA TYR A 106 -4.08 9.18 -2.08
C TYR A 106 -2.89 8.37 -2.53
N LEU A 107 -1.96 8.14 -1.63
CA LEU A 107 -0.74 7.40 -1.89
C LEU A 107 -0.67 6.20 -0.95
N ALA A 108 -0.30 5.05 -1.49
CA ALA A 108 0.04 3.87 -0.69
C ALA A 108 1.45 3.43 -1.07
N SER A 109 2.33 3.28 -0.08
CA SER A 109 3.69 2.80 -0.30
C SER A 109 3.74 1.30 -0.22
N LEU A 110 4.41 0.68 -1.19
CA LEU A 110 4.60 -0.76 -1.28
C LEU A 110 6.07 -1.09 -1.10
N GLU A 111 6.37 -2.04 -0.22
CA GLU A 111 7.72 -2.57 -0.01
C GLU A 111 7.78 -4.02 -0.45
N THR A 112 8.82 -4.37 -1.18
CA THR A 112 9.08 -5.75 -1.58
C THR A 112 10.19 -6.33 -0.72
N THR A 113 9.89 -7.44 -0.05
CA THR A 113 10.83 -8.14 0.85
C THR A 113 11.08 -9.54 0.31
N LYS A 114 12.34 -9.96 0.35
CA LYS A 114 12.72 -11.32 -0.02
C LYS A 114 12.91 -12.15 1.25
N ILE A 115 12.22 -13.28 1.32
CA ILE A 115 12.23 -14.16 2.49
C ILE A 115 12.84 -15.49 2.09
N ALA A 116 13.85 -15.94 2.86
CA ALA A 116 14.43 -17.26 2.66
C ALA A 116 13.54 -18.34 3.28
N LEU A 117 13.15 -19.33 2.49
CA LEU A 117 12.35 -20.46 2.93
C LEU A 117 13.25 -21.59 3.47
N PRO A 118 12.69 -22.50 4.29
CA PRO A 118 13.48 -23.62 4.84
C PRO A 118 14.15 -24.51 3.80
N ASP A 119 13.58 -24.59 2.59
CA ASP A 119 14.13 -25.39 1.49
C ASP A 119 15.23 -24.68 0.70
N GLY A 120 15.63 -23.47 1.12
CA GLY A 120 16.64 -22.68 0.45
C GLY A 120 16.13 -21.81 -0.68
N LEU A 121 14.84 -21.90 -1.02
CA LEU A 121 14.24 -21.03 -2.02
C LEU A 121 14.00 -19.63 -1.42
N ILE A 122 13.93 -18.63 -2.30
CA ILE A 122 13.64 -17.26 -1.91
C ILE A 122 12.23 -16.90 -2.38
N GLU A 123 11.39 -16.47 -1.46
CA GLU A 123 10.05 -15.98 -1.75
C GLU A 123 10.01 -14.46 -1.66
N GLU A 124 9.42 -13.82 -2.67
CA GLU A 124 9.19 -12.38 -2.67
C GLU A 124 7.83 -12.10 -2.07
N MET A 125 7.78 -11.19 -1.10
CA MET A 125 6.52 -10.73 -0.50
C MET A 125 6.40 -9.22 -0.59
N ASN A 126 5.21 -8.76 -0.92
CA ASN A 126 4.92 -7.33 -1.07
C ASN A 126 3.99 -6.86 0.04
N PHE A 127 4.36 -5.79 0.72
CA PHE A 127 3.61 -5.25 1.85
C PHE A 127 3.27 -3.78 1.61
N VAL A 128 2.05 -3.39 1.93
CA VAL A 128 1.71 -1.98 2.09
C VAL A 128 2.28 -1.54 3.43
N VAL A 129 3.14 -0.55 3.43
CA VAL A 129 3.79 -0.08 4.66
C VAL A 129 3.20 1.21 5.20
N THR A 130 2.61 2.04 4.34
CA THR A 130 1.89 3.24 4.76
C THR A 130 0.92 3.68 3.66
N ALA A 131 -0.04 4.51 4.04
CA ALA A 131 -0.95 5.13 3.10
C ALA A 131 -1.42 6.48 3.67
N PHE A 132 -1.61 7.47 2.81
CA PHE A 132 -2.04 8.80 3.25
C PHE A 132 -2.60 9.62 2.09
N ARG A 133 -3.32 10.69 2.46
CA ARG A 133 -3.76 11.68 1.50
C ARG A 133 -2.60 12.62 1.17
N VAL A 134 -2.35 12.84 -0.11
CA VAL A 134 -1.31 13.76 -0.57
C VAL A 134 -1.85 15.18 -0.48
N ARG A 135 -1.25 16.00 0.39
CA ARG A 135 -1.72 17.38 0.63
C ARG A 135 -0.88 18.43 -0.08
N LYS A 136 0.39 18.13 -0.35
CA LYS A 136 1.28 19.07 -1.04
C LYS A 136 1.24 18.80 -2.53
N LEU A 137 0.97 19.83 -3.34
CA LEU A 137 0.87 19.70 -4.78
C LEU A 137 2.16 19.18 -5.44
N ASN A 138 3.30 19.49 -4.85
CA ASN A 138 4.60 19.11 -5.39
C ASN A 138 5.21 17.88 -4.71
N TYR A 139 4.43 17.13 -3.93
CA TYR A 139 4.95 15.99 -3.18
C TYR A 139 5.68 14.98 -4.07
N LEU A 140 5.14 14.72 -5.25
CA LEU A 140 5.67 13.72 -6.18
C LEU A 140 6.60 14.31 -7.25
N GLN A 141 6.93 15.60 -7.16
CA GLN A 141 7.67 16.31 -8.19
C GLN A 141 9.02 15.66 -8.54
N ASN A 142 9.72 15.13 -7.54
CA ASN A 142 11.03 14.53 -7.71
C ASN A 142 11.01 13.01 -7.81
N TYR A 143 9.82 12.41 -7.82
CA TYR A 143 9.66 10.96 -7.92
C TYR A 143 9.65 10.56 -9.39
N LYS A 144 10.29 9.44 -9.71
CA LYS A 144 10.29 8.91 -11.07
C LYS A 144 8.98 8.18 -11.34
N LEU A 145 8.24 8.59 -12.37
CA LEU A 145 7.03 7.90 -12.81
C LEU A 145 7.41 6.58 -13.49
N LEU A 146 6.87 5.47 -12.99
CA LEU A 146 7.11 4.15 -13.54
C LEU A 146 5.94 3.66 -14.40
N TRP A 147 4.72 4.07 -14.07
CA TRP A 147 3.54 3.58 -14.75
C TRP A 147 2.38 4.59 -14.63
N ASN A 148 1.57 4.65 -15.67
CA ASN A 148 0.37 5.48 -15.75
C ASN A 148 -0.70 4.65 -16.45
N TRP A 149 -1.89 4.60 -15.87
CA TRP A 149 -2.98 3.78 -16.45
C TRP A 149 -3.38 4.24 -17.86
N LYS A 150 -3.12 5.49 -18.22
CA LYS A 150 -3.38 6.02 -19.56
C LYS A 150 -2.38 5.55 -20.61
N GLY A 151 -1.32 4.86 -20.20
CA GLY A 151 -0.27 4.43 -21.09
C GLY A 151 0.72 5.51 -21.47
N ASP A 152 0.55 6.72 -20.98
CA ASP A 152 1.45 7.85 -21.26
C ASP A 152 2.60 7.85 -20.27
N ILE A 153 3.66 7.10 -20.57
CA ILE A 153 4.86 7.15 -19.77
C ILE A 153 5.69 8.31 -20.30
N PRO A 154 5.99 9.34 -19.49
CA PRO A 154 6.83 10.43 -19.95
C PRO A 154 8.19 9.88 -20.39
N SER A 155 8.63 10.24 -21.58
CA SER A 155 9.99 9.96 -21.99
C SER A 155 10.91 10.74 -21.06
N SER A 156 11.75 10.02 -20.39
CA SER A 156 12.74 10.62 -19.49
C SER A 156 13.69 11.53 -20.22
#